data_dfa1fe41eee9d78bee6cac6151bb3002
#
_entry.id   dfa1fe41eee9d78bee6cac6151bb3002
#
_cell.length_a   1.000
_cell.length_b   1.000
_cell.length_c   1.000
_cell.angle_alpha   90.00
_cell.angle_beta   90.00
_cell.angle_gamma   90.00
#
_symmetry.space_group_name_H-M   'P 1'
#
loop_
_entity.id
_entity.type
_entity.pdbx_description
1 polymer ?
#
loop_
_entity_poly.entity_id
_entity_poly.type
_entity_poly.pdbx_seq_one_letter_code
_entity_poly.pdbx_strand_id
1 'polypeptide(L)'
;MPLVDLQELARRESEQTEWKKDVADIDDVVATLSALANDLQNLGGGYVVCGAAEQKGRNGFPTLVRTGLSAARFREVEGTVLTRCRERVSPPITPLIEELPSDNADRRILVFIQPATGHAHTYRKQNESAKHYVRVGRTTIEARNGLLRDLLVRKGAMEPWDRRPCNAATVNDLDLLVLRDALQRMGVFSLDHGVEPYLVEGVQLSPFVPSICVAEPLTGVLRPRNYAVLLFGREPQRFVSGAFSIYSSYPGQDRSDPVARRFEIAGTLLDQARRLQELLDAEAVTLFDKTNRKAPNAEKYPRRALQEAMINALAHRDYSLPDPTRLTSFSNRIEIISPGSLPYGVTLDDLRKRAVTPRWRNQSLAWFLSRLQLAQAEGQGILTIRRTMKAVGCPPPRFDATEVSVSCILRAHPRFRMIKISSPAKPAKIKKRVPKTGSSKKQRSSRKKATPSPKRNRRG
;
A
#
# COMPACT_ATOMS: atom_id res chain seq x y z
N MET A 1 -10.43 18.85 -42.18
CA MET A 1 -10.15 17.43 -41.89
C MET A 1 -10.85 17.05 -40.61
N PRO A 2 -11.50 15.88 -40.52
CA PRO A 2 -12.08 15.45 -39.26
C PRO A 2 -10.99 15.33 -38.19
N LEU A 3 -11.31 15.75 -36.96
CA LEU A 3 -10.41 15.66 -35.82
C LEU A 3 -10.21 14.20 -35.35
N VAL A 4 -11.16 13.33 -35.71
CA VAL A 4 -11.23 11.94 -35.24
C VAL A 4 -11.30 10.95 -36.39
N ASP A 5 -10.38 9.99 -36.42
CA ASP A 5 -10.47 8.81 -37.27
C ASP A 5 -11.02 7.62 -36.46
N LEU A 6 -12.26 7.23 -36.77
CA LEU A 6 -12.94 6.09 -36.10
C LEU A 6 -12.21 4.77 -36.28
N GLN A 7 -11.52 4.55 -37.42
CA GLN A 7 -10.77 3.32 -37.65
C GLN A 7 -9.51 3.26 -36.77
N GLU A 8 -8.86 4.40 -36.58
CA GLU A 8 -7.74 4.49 -35.66
C GLU A 8 -8.18 4.30 -34.22
N LEU A 9 -9.30 4.88 -33.80
CA LEU A 9 -9.87 4.68 -32.47
C LEU A 9 -10.22 3.21 -32.22
N ALA A 10 -10.82 2.52 -33.20
CA ALA A 10 -11.16 1.09 -33.09
C ALA A 10 -9.93 0.19 -32.98
N ARG A 11 -8.80 0.57 -33.62
CA ARG A 11 -7.52 -0.15 -33.51
C ARG A 11 -6.82 0.06 -32.16
N ARG A 12 -7.05 1.21 -31.56
CA ARG A 12 -6.49 1.61 -30.26
C ARG A 12 -7.45 1.35 -29.13
N GLU A 13 -8.36 0.37 -29.27
CA GLU A 13 -9.32 0.06 -28.23
C GLU A 13 -8.71 0.19 -26.82
N SER A 14 -9.04 1.26 -26.16
CA SER A 14 -8.37 1.69 -24.96
C SER A 14 -9.40 2.16 -23.94
N GLU A 15 -8.93 2.40 -22.74
CA GLU A 15 -9.66 3.06 -21.67
C GLU A 15 -10.15 4.49 -22.04
N GLN A 16 -9.67 5.03 -23.20
CA GLN A 16 -10.02 6.36 -23.69
C GLN A 16 -11.25 6.37 -24.60
N THR A 17 -11.77 5.24 -25.04
CA THR A 17 -12.89 5.21 -26.01
C THR A 17 -14.07 4.42 -25.48
N GLU A 18 -15.26 5.00 -25.56
CA GLU A 18 -16.53 4.37 -25.25
C GLU A 18 -17.43 4.35 -26.49
N TRP A 19 -17.91 3.18 -26.86
CA TRP A 19 -18.80 2.96 -28.01
C TRP A 19 -20.24 2.80 -27.55
N LYS A 20 -21.15 3.60 -28.11
CA LYS A 20 -22.60 3.54 -27.86
C LYS A 20 -23.34 3.41 -29.16
N LYS A 21 -23.84 2.21 -29.46
CA LYS A 21 -24.65 1.94 -30.67
C LYS A 21 -25.92 2.81 -30.68
N ASP A 22 -26.64 2.79 -29.55
CA ASP A 22 -27.79 3.62 -29.23
C ASP A 22 -27.56 4.30 -27.91
N VAL A 23 -27.90 5.54 -27.78
CA VAL A 23 -27.81 6.29 -26.52
C VAL A 23 -29.08 6.08 -25.72
N ALA A 24 -29.27 4.89 -25.14
CA ALA A 24 -30.44 4.59 -24.33
C ALA A 24 -30.43 5.35 -23.02
N ASP A 25 -29.26 5.51 -22.41
CA ASP A 25 -29.05 6.22 -21.14
C ASP A 25 -28.05 7.38 -21.33
N ILE A 26 -28.58 8.59 -21.27
CA ILE A 26 -27.75 9.82 -21.36
C ILE A 26 -26.92 10.02 -20.09
N ASP A 27 -27.38 9.55 -18.93
CA ASP A 27 -26.64 9.65 -17.68
C ASP A 27 -25.33 8.83 -17.73
N ASP A 28 -25.35 7.71 -18.47
CA ASP A 28 -24.15 6.90 -18.66
C ASP A 28 -23.12 7.59 -19.57
N VAL A 29 -23.58 8.31 -20.59
CA VAL A 29 -22.70 9.14 -21.45
C VAL A 29 -22.04 10.26 -20.63
N VAL A 30 -22.81 10.99 -19.82
CA VAL A 30 -22.28 12.10 -19.01
C VAL A 30 -21.37 11.58 -17.89
N ALA A 31 -21.71 10.46 -17.27
CA ALA A 31 -20.83 9.82 -16.29
C ALA A 31 -19.48 9.42 -16.91
N THR A 32 -19.51 8.91 -18.16
CA THR A 32 -18.29 8.56 -18.89
C THR A 32 -17.48 9.80 -19.26
N LEU A 33 -18.12 10.88 -19.72
CA LEU A 33 -17.42 12.14 -19.99
C LEU A 33 -16.80 12.72 -18.72
N SER A 34 -17.51 12.68 -17.60
CA SER A 34 -16.96 13.09 -16.29
C SER A 34 -15.74 12.23 -15.90
N ALA A 35 -15.81 10.92 -16.17
CA ALA A 35 -14.70 10.00 -15.88
C ALA A 35 -13.48 10.26 -16.79
N LEU A 36 -13.68 10.61 -18.06
CA LEU A 36 -12.63 11.00 -18.98
C LEU A 36 -12.00 12.35 -18.59
N ALA A 37 -12.80 13.32 -18.13
CA ALA A 37 -12.30 14.60 -17.58
C ALA A 37 -11.46 14.36 -16.32
N ASN A 38 -11.88 13.45 -15.46
CA ASN A 38 -11.14 13.03 -14.27
C ASN A 38 -9.81 12.35 -14.61
N ASP A 39 -9.75 11.67 -15.72
CA ASP A 39 -8.53 11.07 -16.30
C ASP A 39 -7.59 10.47 -15.25
N LEU A 40 -8.12 9.55 -14.47
CA LEU A 40 -7.37 8.94 -13.36
C LEU A 40 -6.07 8.27 -13.82
N GLN A 41 -5.98 7.83 -15.07
CA GLN A 41 -4.79 7.18 -15.63
C GLN A 41 -3.78 8.12 -16.29
N ASN A 42 -4.13 9.41 -16.43
CA ASN A 42 -3.33 10.43 -17.10
C ASN A 42 -3.07 10.12 -18.58
N LEU A 43 -4.14 9.76 -19.29
CA LEU A 43 -4.12 9.43 -20.71
C LEU A 43 -4.43 10.64 -21.62
N GLY A 44 -4.82 11.77 -21.02
CA GLY A 44 -5.17 13.00 -21.75
C GLY A 44 -6.65 13.17 -22.04
N GLY A 45 -7.53 12.33 -21.44
CA GLY A 45 -8.97 12.34 -21.68
C GLY A 45 -9.40 11.24 -22.65
N GLY A 46 -10.46 11.46 -23.44
CA GLY A 46 -10.94 10.44 -24.38
C GLY A 46 -12.20 10.80 -25.16
N TYR A 47 -12.86 9.78 -25.67
CA TYR A 47 -13.93 9.89 -26.66
C TYR A 47 -15.15 9.07 -26.24
N VAL A 48 -16.34 9.63 -26.45
CA VAL A 48 -17.61 8.88 -26.43
C VAL A 48 -18.24 8.95 -27.81
N VAL A 49 -18.31 7.80 -28.48
CA VAL A 49 -18.79 7.70 -29.86
C VAL A 49 -20.21 7.13 -29.84
N CYS A 50 -21.18 7.94 -30.24
CA CYS A 50 -22.59 7.62 -30.27
C CYS A 50 -23.06 7.32 -31.73
N GLY A 51 -23.75 6.22 -31.94
CA GLY A 51 -24.14 5.74 -33.26
C GLY A 51 -23.15 4.75 -33.89
N ALA A 52 -22.20 4.23 -33.11
CA ALA A 52 -21.28 3.19 -33.56
C ALA A 52 -21.09 2.13 -32.45
N ALA A 53 -20.75 0.92 -32.86
CA ALA A 53 -20.46 -0.19 -31.96
C ALA A 53 -19.41 -1.12 -32.53
N GLU A 54 -18.63 -1.73 -31.68
CA GLU A 54 -17.80 -2.86 -32.08
C GLU A 54 -18.63 -4.15 -32.19
N GLN A 55 -18.41 -4.87 -33.22
CA GLN A 55 -19.00 -6.20 -33.46
C GLN A 55 -17.89 -7.20 -33.73
N LYS A 56 -18.00 -8.41 -33.20
CA LYS A 56 -17.08 -9.49 -33.55
C LYS A 56 -17.21 -9.86 -35.04
N GLY A 57 -16.18 -9.57 -35.80
CA GLY A 57 -16.10 -9.98 -37.21
C GLY A 57 -15.94 -11.49 -37.32
N ARG A 58 -16.25 -12.04 -38.55
CA ARG A 58 -16.14 -13.49 -38.88
C ARG A 58 -14.73 -14.06 -38.61
N ASN A 59 -13.72 -13.21 -38.63
CA ASN A 59 -12.30 -13.59 -38.44
C ASN A 59 -11.81 -13.40 -37.00
N GLY A 60 -12.72 -13.18 -36.02
CA GLY A 60 -12.37 -12.96 -34.62
C GLY A 60 -11.83 -11.56 -34.27
N PHE A 61 -11.58 -10.70 -35.26
CA PHE A 61 -11.20 -9.31 -35.03
C PHE A 61 -12.44 -8.43 -34.90
N PRO A 62 -12.39 -7.39 -34.03
CA PRO A 62 -13.49 -6.45 -33.93
C PRO A 62 -13.64 -5.65 -35.21
N THR A 63 -14.88 -5.53 -35.70
CA THR A 63 -15.26 -4.66 -36.80
C THR A 63 -16.17 -3.56 -36.27
N LEU A 64 -15.99 -2.35 -36.78
CA LEU A 64 -16.80 -1.21 -36.39
C LEU A 64 -18.07 -1.14 -37.27
N VAL A 65 -19.25 -1.14 -36.64
CA VAL A 65 -20.54 -0.93 -37.28
C VAL A 65 -20.99 0.50 -37.01
N ARG A 66 -21.21 1.29 -38.07
CA ARG A 66 -21.53 2.72 -38.02
C ARG A 66 -23.02 2.95 -38.32
N THR A 67 -23.89 2.55 -37.40
CA THR A 67 -25.36 2.64 -37.57
C THR A 67 -25.85 4.08 -37.66
N GLY A 68 -25.16 5.04 -37.04
CA GLY A 68 -25.55 6.42 -36.94
C GLY A 68 -26.82 6.66 -36.10
N LEU A 69 -27.03 7.91 -35.71
CA LEU A 69 -28.23 8.43 -35.05
C LEU A 69 -29.08 9.15 -36.12
N SER A 70 -30.42 9.13 -36.00
CA SER A 70 -31.30 9.98 -36.78
C SER A 70 -31.09 11.45 -36.43
N ALA A 71 -31.38 12.38 -37.35
CA ALA A 71 -31.18 13.83 -37.10
C ALA A 71 -31.90 14.35 -35.87
N ALA A 72 -33.09 13.84 -35.55
CA ALA A 72 -33.84 14.19 -34.35
C ALA A 72 -33.09 13.72 -33.07
N ARG A 73 -32.66 12.43 -33.07
CA ARG A 73 -31.95 11.84 -31.93
C ARG A 73 -30.58 12.44 -31.74
N PHE A 74 -29.88 12.76 -32.80
CA PHE A 74 -28.58 13.46 -32.75
C PHE A 74 -28.68 14.77 -31.95
N ARG A 75 -29.64 15.66 -32.35
CA ARG A 75 -29.84 16.96 -31.68
C ARG A 75 -30.29 16.79 -30.21
N GLU A 76 -31.15 15.82 -29.94
CA GLU A 76 -31.62 15.54 -28.58
C GLU A 76 -30.46 15.09 -27.69
N VAL A 77 -29.65 14.13 -28.13
CA VAL A 77 -28.50 13.62 -27.37
C VAL A 77 -27.47 14.73 -27.15
N GLU A 78 -27.10 15.44 -28.22
CA GLU A 78 -26.16 16.56 -28.16
C GLU A 78 -26.61 17.59 -27.12
N GLY A 79 -27.81 18.15 -27.28
CA GLY A 79 -28.31 19.20 -26.41
C GLY A 79 -28.45 18.76 -24.97
N THR A 80 -28.96 17.54 -24.73
CA THR A 80 -29.15 17.02 -23.39
C THR A 80 -27.83 16.70 -22.68
N VAL A 81 -26.87 16.12 -23.39
CA VAL A 81 -25.53 15.83 -22.83
C VAL A 81 -24.82 17.13 -22.45
N LEU A 82 -24.79 18.13 -23.36
CA LEU A 82 -24.16 19.41 -23.06
C LEU A 82 -24.81 20.16 -21.90
N THR A 83 -26.13 20.13 -21.81
CA THR A 83 -26.87 20.71 -20.69
C THR A 83 -26.51 20.05 -19.40
N ARG A 84 -26.51 18.70 -19.34
CA ARG A 84 -26.12 17.94 -18.12
C ARG A 84 -24.65 18.14 -17.76
N CYS A 85 -23.74 18.25 -18.72
CA CYS A 85 -22.33 18.55 -18.49
C CYS A 85 -22.13 19.90 -17.81
N ARG A 86 -22.96 20.91 -18.13
CA ARG A 86 -22.92 22.24 -17.51
C ARG A 86 -23.61 22.30 -16.17
N GLU A 87 -24.76 21.65 -16.01
CA GLU A 87 -25.62 21.81 -14.83
C GLU A 87 -25.39 20.76 -13.75
N ARG A 88 -25.00 19.54 -14.13
CA ARG A 88 -24.92 18.41 -13.20
C ARG A 88 -23.51 17.88 -12.96
N VAL A 89 -22.53 18.34 -13.73
CA VAL A 89 -21.11 18.08 -13.48
C VAL A 89 -20.51 19.27 -12.72
N SER A 90 -19.79 19.01 -11.65
CA SER A 90 -19.15 20.06 -10.84
C SER A 90 -17.68 19.70 -10.56
N PRO A 91 -16.74 20.59 -10.92
CA PRO A 91 -16.88 21.74 -11.83
C PRO A 91 -17.43 21.32 -13.21
N PRO A 92 -18.11 22.21 -13.95
CA PRO A 92 -18.70 21.87 -15.24
C PRO A 92 -17.61 21.48 -16.27
N ILE A 93 -18.00 20.63 -17.22
CA ILE A 93 -17.15 20.25 -18.36
C ILE A 93 -17.80 20.66 -19.66
N THR A 94 -16.97 20.87 -20.68
CA THR A 94 -17.43 21.26 -22.02
C THR A 94 -16.71 20.37 -23.04
N PRO A 95 -17.29 19.20 -23.38
CA PRO A 95 -16.72 18.34 -24.41
C PRO A 95 -16.80 19.02 -25.78
N LEU A 96 -15.79 18.80 -26.61
CA LEU A 96 -15.86 19.15 -28.03
C LEU A 96 -16.75 18.16 -28.75
N ILE A 97 -17.41 18.60 -29.83
CA ILE A 97 -18.33 17.79 -30.60
C ILE A 97 -17.82 17.68 -32.02
N GLU A 98 -17.91 16.48 -32.57
CA GLU A 98 -17.66 16.21 -33.98
C GLU A 98 -18.77 15.32 -34.54
N GLU A 99 -19.23 15.71 -35.74
CA GLU A 99 -20.18 14.96 -36.53
C GLU A 99 -19.46 14.16 -37.63
N LEU A 100 -19.67 12.87 -37.66
CA LEU A 100 -19.06 12.00 -38.67
C LEU A 100 -20.12 11.24 -39.51
N PRO A 101 -19.80 10.90 -40.74
CA PRO A 101 -20.70 10.12 -41.60
C PRO A 101 -20.90 8.68 -41.04
N SER A 102 -22.11 8.16 -41.21
CA SER A 102 -22.44 6.75 -40.92
C SER A 102 -22.54 5.93 -42.23
N ASP A 103 -22.78 4.64 -42.09
CA ASP A 103 -23.03 3.75 -43.23
C ASP A 103 -24.39 4.02 -43.90
N ASN A 104 -25.27 4.80 -43.27
CA ASN A 104 -26.55 5.28 -43.78
C ASN A 104 -26.49 6.79 -44.00
N ALA A 105 -26.79 7.25 -45.21
CA ALA A 105 -26.71 8.67 -45.62
C ALA A 105 -27.57 9.62 -44.75
N ASP A 106 -28.71 9.13 -44.23
CA ASP A 106 -29.66 9.92 -43.44
C ASP A 106 -29.33 9.93 -41.93
N ARG A 107 -28.23 9.30 -41.54
CA ARG A 107 -27.81 9.20 -40.16
C ARG A 107 -26.40 9.75 -39.97
N ARG A 108 -26.10 10.15 -38.76
CA ARG A 108 -24.79 10.72 -38.40
C ARG A 108 -24.26 10.07 -37.12
N ILE A 109 -22.95 10.02 -36.97
CA ILE A 109 -22.26 9.62 -35.76
C ILE A 109 -21.92 10.87 -34.98
N LEU A 110 -22.26 10.90 -33.70
CA LEU A 110 -21.94 11.97 -32.78
C LEU A 110 -20.76 11.56 -31.91
N VAL A 111 -19.68 12.33 -31.97
CA VAL A 111 -18.48 12.10 -31.15
C VAL A 111 -18.33 13.23 -30.13
N PHE A 112 -18.31 12.87 -28.87
CA PHE A 112 -17.89 13.76 -27.81
C PHE A 112 -16.42 13.54 -27.50
N ILE A 113 -15.61 14.60 -27.58
CA ILE A 113 -14.19 14.59 -27.26
C ILE A 113 -14.04 15.31 -25.93
N GLN A 114 -13.64 14.60 -24.89
CA GLN A 114 -13.44 15.15 -23.57
C GLN A 114 -11.96 15.13 -23.19
N PRO A 115 -11.26 16.28 -23.27
CA PRO A 115 -9.90 16.40 -22.75
C PRO A 115 -9.87 16.20 -21.23
N ALA A 116 -8.75 15.70 -20.72
CA ALA A 116 -8.46 15.71 -19.30
C ALA A 116 -8.46 17.14 -18.75
N THR A 117 -8.88 17.31 -17.50
CA THR A 117 -8.88 18.59 -16.80
C THR A 117 -7.98 18.56 -15.57
N GLY A 118 -7.62 19.73 -15.04
CA GLY A 118 -6.86 19.83 -13.79
C GLY A 118 -7.69 19.57 -12.53
N HIS A 119 -9.03 19.51 -12.64
CA HIS A 119 -9.93 19.42 -11.48
C HIS A 119 -10.52 18.02 -11.33
N ALA A 120 -10.91 17.68 -10.10
CA ALA A 120 -11.72 16.50 -9.83
C ALA A 120 -13.21 16.86 -10.03
N HIS A 121 -13.87 16.17 -10.96
CA HIS A 121 -15.27 16.41 -11.30
C HIS A 121 -16.18 15.40 -10.63
N THR A 122 -17.31 15.88 -10.11
CA THR A 122 -18.44 15.05 -9.70
C THR A 122 -19.55 15.13 -10.73
N TYR A 123 -20.31 14.07 -10.89
CA TYR A 123 -21.53 14.06 -11.66
C TYR A 123 -22.70 13.60 -10.79
N ARG A 124 -23.83 14.34 -10.88
CA ARG A 124 -25.07 14.03 -10.18
C ARG A 124 -26.11 13.49 -11.16
N LYS A 125 -26.36 12.18 -11.14
CA LYS A 125 -27.47 11.57 -11.85
C LYS A 125 -28.81 12.09 -11.29
N GLN A 126 -29.88 11.90 -12.05
CA GLN A 126 -31.21 12.32 -11.59
C GLN A 126 -31.56 11.56 -10.30
N ASN A 127 -32.01 12.27 -9.27
CA ASN A 127 -32.38 11.74 -7.96
C ASN A 127 -31.25 11.04 -7.16
N GLU A 128 -30.00 11.28 -7.52
CA GLU A 128 -28.84 10.74 -6.80
C GLU A 128 -27.96 11.87 -6.22
N SER A 129 -27.09 11.49 -5.27
CA SER A 129 -26.02 12.37 -4.80
C SER A 129 -24.92 12.53 -5.86
N ALA A 130 -24.18 13.62 -5.81
CA ALA A 130 -23.04 13.83 -6.69
C ALA A 130 -21.93 12.81 -6.37
N LYS A 131 -21.36 12.17 -7.40
CA LYS A 131 -20.34 11.14 -7.30
C LYS A 131 -19.20 11.43 -8.26
N HIS A 132 -17.99 11.04 -7.88
CA HIS A 132 -16.86 11.03 -8.79
C HIS A 132 -16.86 9.74 -9.61
N TYR A 133 -16.75 9.88 -10.93
CA TYR A 133 -16.63 8.75 -11.85
C TYR A 133 -15.22 8.69 -12.44
N VAL A 134 -14.72 7.48 -12.65
CA VAL A 134 -13.40 7.21 -13.25
C VAL A 134 -13.49 6.04 -14.23
N ARG A 135 -12.58 6.01 -15.19
CA ARG A 135 -12.44 4.85 -16.09
C ARG A 135 -11.44 3.85 -15.51
N VAL A 136 -11.82 2.59 -15.46
CA VAL A 136 -10.94 1.45 -15.11
C VAL A 136 -11.13 0.39 -16.20
N GLY A 137 -10.12 0.21 -17.00
CA GLY A 137 -10.26 -0.53 -18.25
C GLY A 137 -11.31 0.13 -19.14
N ARG A 138 -12.25 -0.64 -19.66
CA ARG A 138 -13.34 -0.17 -20.53
C ARG A 138 -14.58 0.28 -19.76
N THR A 139 -14.58 0.25 -18.44
CA THR A 139 -15.77 0.48 -17.63
C THR A 139 -15.68 1.81 -16.88
N THR A 140 -16.77 2.57 -16.93
CA THR A 140 -16.96 3.74 -16.07
C THR A 140 -17.52 3.29 -14.73
N ILE A 141 -16.81 3.59 -13.64
CA ILE A 141 -17.20 3.23 -12.29
C ILE A 141 -17.20 4.45 -11.36
N GLU A 142 -17.97 4.36 -10.28
CA GLU A 142 -17.87 5.32 -9.18
C GLU A 142 -16.53 5.16 -8.46
N ALA A 143 -15.81 6.27 -8.30
CA ALA A 143 -14.59 6.27 -7.50
C ALA A 143 -14.94 6.19 -6.02
N ARG A 144 -14.57 5.10 -5.35
CA ARG A 144 -14.79 4.87 -3.93
C ARG A 144 -13.46 4.58 -3.22
N ASN A 145 -13.41 4.80 -1.92
CA ASN A 145 -12.28 4.43 -1.07
C ASN A 145 -10.92 4.91 -1.62
N GLY A 146 -10.01 3.99 -1.89
CA GLY A 146 -8.67 4.27 -2.39
C GLY A 146 -8.66 5.00 -3.74
N LEU A 147 -9.54 4.62 -4.68
CA LEU A 147 -9.66 5.27 -5.99
C LEU A 147 -10.07 6.74 -5.87
N LEU A 148 -11.04 7.04 -5.00
CA LEU A 148 -11.47 8.42 -4.76
C LEU A 148 -10.33 9.25 -4.17
N ARG A 149 -9.64 8.72 -3.18
CA ARG A 149 -8.50 9.40 -2.58
C ARG A 149 -7.40 9.66 -3.60
N ASP A 150 -7.05 8.65 -4.41
CA ASP A 150 -6.00 8.78 -5.42
C ASP A 150 -6.38 9.80 -6.50
N LEU A 151 -7.65 9.88 -6.90
CA LEU A 151 -8.17 10.93 -7.78
C LEU A 151 -8.01 12.32 -7.17
N LEU A 152 -8.48 12.52 -5.94
CA LEU A 152 -8.44 13.81 -5.27
C LEU A 152 -7.01 14.31 -5.03
N VAL A 153 -6.10 13.41 -4.67
CA VAL A 153 -4.67 13.74 -4.53
C VAL A 153 -4.06 14.13 -5.88
N ARG A 154 -4.34 13.40 -6.95
CA ARG A 154 -3.82 13.70 -8.30
C ARG A 154 -4.31 15.02 -8.85
N LYS A 155 -5.55 15.37 -8.58
CA LYS A 155 -6.16 16.63 -9.02
C LYS A 155 -5.85 17.80 -8.06
N GLY A 156 -4.98 17.59 -7.07
CA GLY A 156 -4.62 18.64 -6.10
C GLY A 156 -5.75 19.04 -5.15
N ALA A 157 -6.88 18.34 -5.19
CA ALA A 157 -8.02 18.62 -4.32
C ALA A 157 -7.80 18.10 -2.89
N MET A 158 -6.80 17.26 -2.68
CA MET A 158 -6.44 16.71 -1.38
C MET A 158 -4.93 16.52 -1.28
N GLU A 159 -4.32 16.98 -0.19
CA GLU A 159 -2.92 16.67 0.10
C GLU A 159 -2.71 15.16 0.34
N PRO A 160 -1.57 14.56 -0.09
CA PRO A 160 -1.21 13.21 0.31
C PRO A 160 -1.26 13.04 1.81
N TRP A 161 -1.68 11.87 2.29
CA TRP A 161 -1.89 11.65 3.72
C TRP A 161 -0.66 11.97 4.57
N ASP A 162 0.52 11.59 4.12
CA ASP A 162 1.78 11.82 4.84
C ASP A 162 2.15 13.30 4.98
N ARG A 163 1.66 14.17 4.08
CA ARG A 163 1.90 15.62 4.09
C ARG A 163 0.90 16.41 4.92
N ARG A 164 -0.28 15.85 5.23
CA ARG A 164 -1.31 16.54 6.02
C ARG A 164 -0.82 16.84 7.42
N PRO A 165 -1.24 17.97 8.01
CA PRO A 165 -0.97 18.25 9.42
C PRO A 165 -1.66 17.20 10.30
N CYS A 166 -0.98 16.76 11.34
CA CYS A 166 -1.54 15.99 12.44
C CYS A 166 -2.14 16.94 13.47
N ASN A 167 -3.42 17.26 13.33
CA ASN A 167 -4.08 18.28 14.16
C ASN A 167 -4.08 17.95 15.67
N ALA A 168 -3.96 16.69 16.03
CA ALA A 168 -3.88 16.25 17.43
C ALA A 168 -2.48 16.38 18.04
N ALA A 169 -1.44 16.59 17.21
CA ALA A 169 -0.04 16.67 17.66
C ALA A 169 0.46 18.12 17.65
N THR A 170 1.49 18.36 18.44
CA THR A 170 2.25 19.62 18.50
C THR A 170 3.74 19.35 18.34
N VAL A 171 4.57 20.38 18.26
CA VAL A 171 6.03 20.24 18.21
C VAL A 171 6.57 19.51 19.44
N ASN A 172 5.93 19.64 20.59
CA ASN A 172 6.34 18.95 21.84
C ASN A 172 6.19 17.42 21.76
N ASP A 173 5.38 16.92 20.82
CA ASP A 173 5.22 15.49 20.58
C ASP A 173 6.33 14.93 19.69
N LEU A 174 7.19 15.79 19.11
CA LEU A 174 8.36 15.38 18.35
C LEU A 174 9.59 15.21 19.26
N ASP A 175 10.41 14.22 18.93
CA ASP A 175 11.75 14.08 19.48
C ASP A 175 12.76 14.86 18.61
N LEU A 176 13.13 16.04 19.07
CA LEU A 176 14.03 16.93 18.32
C LEU A 176 15.45 16.36 18.23
N LEU A 177 15.86 15.45 19.12
CA LEU A 177 17.16 14.78 19.02
C LEU A 177 17.17 13.76 17.89
N VAL A 178 16.09 12.99 17.72
CA VAL A 178 15.93 12.06 16.60
C VAL A 178 15.86 12.83 15.28
N LEU A 179 15.15 13.96 15.26
CA LEU A 179 15.10 14.83 14.09
C LEU A 179 16.50 15.38 13.75
N ARG A 180 17.23 15.91 14.72
CA ARG A 180 18.60 16.40 14.54
C ARG A 180 19.53 15.33 13.98
N ASP A 181 19.53 14.13 14.57
CA ASP A 181 20.33 13.00 14.08
C ASP A 181 20.02 12.67 12.62
N ALA A 182 18.73 12.63 12.28
CA ALA A 182 18.30 12.38 10.89
C ALA A 182 18.81 13.48 9.94
N LEU A 183 18.68 14.76 10.30
CA LEU A 183 19.15 15.89 9.49
C LEU A 183 20.67 15.87 9.31
N GLN A 184 21.41 15.50 10.36
CA GLN A 184 22.88 15.35 10.30
C GLN A 184 23.28 14.21 9.35
N ARG A 185 22.64 13.06 9.47
CA ARG A 185 22.88 11.91 8.59
C ARG A 185 22.54 12.20 7.13
N MET A 186 21.57 13.05 6.86
CA MET A 186 21.23 13.50 5.51
C MET A 186 22.18 14.59 4.99
N GLY A 187 23.08 15.14 5.82
CA GLY A 187 24.01 16.20 5.44
C GLY A 187 23.35 17.57 5.22
N VAL A 188 22.15 17.78 5.78
CA VAL A 188 21.42 19.06 5.65
C VAL A 188 21.37 19.88 6.93
N PHE A 189 21.84 19.33 8.04
CA PHE A 189 21.84 20.03 9.33
C PHE A 189 22.96 21.07 9.42
N SER A 190 22.60 22.31 9.83
CA SER A 190 23.55 23.37 10.16
C SER A 190 23.61 23.55 11.68
N LEU A 191 24.83 23.56 12.24
CA LEU A 191 25.05 23.80 13.68
C LEU A 191 24.67 25.23 14.08
N ASP A 192 24.80 26.18 13.17
CA ASP A 192 24.58 27.61 13.43
C ASP A 192 23.10 27.95 13.66
N HIS A 193 22.19 27.15 13.15
CA HIS A 193 20.76 27.45 13.13
C HIS A 193 19.90 26.53 14.01
N GLY A 194 20.48 25.48 14.59
CA GLY A 194 19.72 24.51 15.38
C GLY A 194 18.70 23.71 14.56
N VAL A 195 17.63 23.25 15.20
CA VAL A 195 16.55 22.44 14.56
C VAL A 195 15.34 23.29 14.19
N GLU A 196 15.18 24.43 14.82
CA GLU A 196 14.01 25.29 14.74
C GLU A 196 13.66 25.75 13.30
N PRO A 197 14.62 26.14 12.45
CA PRO A 197 14.32 26.52 11.06
C PRO A 197 13.70 25.40 10.24
N TYR A 198 13.98 24.14 10.58
CA TYR A 198 13.42 22.98 9.86
C TYR A 198 11.98 22.64 10.27
N LEU A 199 11.53 23.17 11.41
CA LEU A 199 10.16 22.97 11.90
C LEU A 199 9.14 23.80 11.13
N VAL A 200 9.53 24.99 10.67
CA VAL A 200 8.68 25.93 9.94
C VAL A 200 9.18 26.14 8.49
N GLU A 201 8.48 26.92 7.72
CA GLU A 201 8.69 27.15 6.28
C GLU A 201 10.02 27.86 5.92
N GLY A 202 10.95 28.05 6.86
CA GLY A 202 12.19 28.82 6.66
C GLY A 202 13.25 28.12 5.82
N VAL A 203 13.52 26.85 6.09
CA VAL A 203 14.54 26.06 5.39
C VAL A 203 13.91 24.90 4.65
N GLN A 204 14.03 24.89 3.33
CA GLN A 204 13.54 23.80 2.49
C GLN A 204 14.51 22.63 2.55
N LEU A 205 14.02 21.47 3.04
CA LEU A 205 14.75 20.20 2.96
C LEU A 205 14.89 19.72 1.50
N SER A 206 13.89 19.99 0.69
CA SER A 206 13.83 19.70 -0.74
C SER A 206 12.69 20.49 -1.37
N PRO A 207 12.77 20.88 -2.66
CA PRO A 207 11.65 21.50 -3.38
C PRO A 207 10.38 20.63 -3.40
N PHE A 208 10.52 19.33 -3.15
CA PHE A 208 9.43 18.36 -3.24
C PHE A 208 8.91 17.87 -1.88
N VAL A 209 9.58 18.24 -0.78
CA VAL A 209 9.20 17.82 0.57
C VAL A 209 8.79 19.05 1.36
N PRO A 210 7.54 19.10 1.84
CA PRO A 210 7.08 20.24 2.64
C PRO A 210 7.83 20.28 3.98
N SER A 211 7.76 21.42 4.65
CA SER A 211 8.26 21.63 6.01
C SER A 211 7.76 20.55 6.98
N ILE A 212 8.51 20.30 8.03
CA ILE A 212 8.18 19.30 9.07
C ILE A 212 6.85 19.65 9.76
N CYS A 213 6.65 20.94 10.05
CA CYS A 213 5.43 21.47 10.62
C CYS A 213 4.77 22.48 9.67
N VAL A 214 3.52 22.77 9.94
CA VAL A 214 2.74 23.84 9.34
C VAL A 214 2.08 24.64 10.44
N ALA A 215 2.08 25.98 10.30
CA ALA A 215 1.37 26.84 11.24
C ALA A 215 -0.13 26.77 10.97
N GLU A 216 -0.92 26.53 12.01
CA GLU A 216 -2.37 26.58 11.95
C GLU A 216 -2.80 28.06 11.68
N PRO A 217 -3.57 28.36 10.64
CA PRO A 217 -3.81 29.73 10.19
C PRO A 217 -4.42 30.65 11.26
N LEU A 218 -5.27 30.11 12.14
CA LEU A 218 -6.00 30.92 13.14
C LEU A 218 -5.24 31.12 14.44
N THR A 219 -4.46 30.10 14.86
CA THR A 219 -3.81 30.09 16.19
C THR A 219 -2.32 30.28 16.14
N GLY A 220 -1.71 30.11 14.96
CA GLY A 220 -0.26 30.09 14.80
C GLY A 220 0.42 28.86 15.40
N VAL A 221 -0.32 27.91 15.96
CA VAL A 221 0.23 26.70 16.55
C VAL A 221 0.86 25.83 15.49
N LEU A 222 2.11 25.43 15.71
CA LEU A 222 2.83 24.54 14.80
C LEU A 222 2.30 23.11 14.92
N ARG A 223 1.76 22.58 13.84
CA ARG A 223 1.26 21.21 13.72
C ARG A 223 2.24 20.38 12.90
N PRO A 224 2.84 19.33 13.47
CA PRO A 224 3.70 18.43 12.70
C PRO A 224 2.88 17.72 11.62
N ARG A 225 3.49 17.49 10.46
CA ARG A 225 2.87 16.70 9.40
C ARG A 225 2.90 15.21 9.79
N ASN A 226 1.99 14.42 9.23
CA ASN A 226 1.88 12.99 9.55
C ASN A 226 3.20 12.22 9.32
N TYR A 227 3.96 12.55 8.25
CA TYR A 227 5.27 11.92 8.06
C TYR A 227 6.25 12.26 9.18
N ALA A 228 6.20 13.48 9.70
CA ALA A 228 7.07 13.91 10.79
C ALA A 228 6.73 13.20 12.11
N VAL A 229 5.43 13.03 12.39
CA VAL A 229 4.97 12.23 13.54
C VAL A 229 5.46 10.80 13.43
N LEU A 230 5.37 10.17 12.24
CA LEU A 230 5.81 8.79 12.04
C LEU A 230 7.32 8.61 12.17
N LEU A 231 8.13 9.59 11.72
CA LEU A 231 9.59 9.50 11.74
C LEU A 231 10.23 10.00 13.02
N PHE A 232 9.64 11.03 13.65
CA PHE A 232 10.27 11.78 14.73
C PHE A 232 9.37 11.93 15.96
N GLY A 233 8.15 11.38 15.95
CA GLY A 233 7.25 11.44 17.11
C GLY A 233 7.78 10.60 18.27
N ARG A 234 7.60 11.08 19.52
CA ARG A 234 7.92 10.31 20.73
C ARG A 234 7.04 9.07 20.87
N GLU A 235 5.74 9.22 20.56
CA GLU A 235 4.72 8.17 20.61
C GLU A 235 3.83 8.22 19.35
N PRO A 236 4.34 7.83 18.15
CA PRO A 236 3.58 7.95 16.90
C PRO A 236 2.24 7.23 16.94
N GLN A 237 2.14 6.11 17.65
CA GLN A 237 0.94 5.28 17.74
C GLN A 237 -0.21 5.96 18.48
N ARG A 238 0.07 6.98 19.29
CA ARG A 238 -0.96 7.81 19.93
C ARG A 238 -1.79 8.58 18.90
N PHE A 239 -1.15 8.98 17.79
CA PHE A 239 -1.76 9.77 16.73
C PHE A 239 -2.17 8.92 15.53
N VAL A 240 -1.40 7.86 15.25
CA VAL A 240 -1.59 6.93 14.14
C VAL A 240 -1.62 5.51 14.69
N SER A 241 -2.79 5.10 15.20
CA SER A 241 -2.97 3.86 15.99
C SER A 241 -2.45 2.60 15.30
N GLY A 242 -2.58 2.50 13.97
CA GLY A 242 -2.08 1.36 13.21
C GLY A 242 -0.60 1.42 12.87
N ALA A 243 0.15 2.50 13.20
CA ALA A 243 1.54 2.69 12.81
C ALA A 243 2.52 1.85 13.63
N PHE A 244 2.25 0.55 13.77
CA PHE A 244 3.16 -0.41 14.38
C PHE A 244 3.28 -1.66 13.53
N SER A 245 4.23 -2.52 13.86
CA SER A 245 4.51 -3.76 13.15
C SER A 245 4.41 -4.95 14.08
N ILE A 246 3.98 -6.10 13.56
CA ILE A 246 3.96 -7.37 14.27
C ILE A 246 4.89 -8.34 13.56
N TYR A 247 5.87 -8.87 14.27
CA TYR A 247 6.67 -9.99 13.82
C TYR A 247 6.22 -11.26 14.56
N SER A 248 5.95 -12.32 13.80
CA SER A 248 5.60 -13.64 14.34
C SER A 248 6.46 -14.74 13.72
N SER A 249 6.93 -15.70 14.51
CA SER A 249 7.72 -16.85 14.03
C SER A 249 7.04 -18.15 14.42
N TYR A 250 6.71 -18.95 13.41
CA TYR A 250 6.11 -20.28 13.55
C TYR A 250 7.14 -21.35 13.21
N PRO A 251 7.28 -22.41 14.02
CA PRO A 251 8.23 -23.50 13.76
C PRO A 251 7.84 -24.35 12.54
N GLY A 252 6.55 -24.44 12.22
CA GLY A 252 6.01 -25.20 11.11
C GLY A 252 5.88 -24.41 9.80
N GLN A 253 5.04 -24.94 8.92
CA GLN A 253 4.81 -24.37 7.59
C GLN A 253 3.54 -23.49 7.51
N ASP A 254 2.73 -23.48 8.55
CA ASP A 254 1.49 -22.74 8.63
C ASP A 254 1.22 -22.24 10.05
N ARG A 255 0.07 -21.61 10.25
CA ARG A 255 -0.34 -20.99 11.52
C ARG A 255 -1.03 -21.95 12.47
N SER A 256 -1.18 -23.23 12.13
CA SER A 256 -1.74 -24.24 13.02
C SER A 256 -0.76 -24.63 14.13
N ASP A 257 0.53 -24.44 13.89
CA ASP A 257 1.55 -24.62 14.92
C ASP A 257 1.55 -23.46 15.93
N PRO A 258 1.90 -23.74 17.20
CA PRO A 258 2.03 -22.68 18.20
C PRO A 258 3.03 -21.60 17.77
N VAL A 259 2.72 -20.33 18.02
CA VAL A 259 3.66 -19.23 17.79
C VAL A 259 4.87 -19.39 18.69
N ALA A 260 6.05 -19.57 18.11
CA ALA A 260 7.29 -19.69 18.87
C ALA A 260 7.71 -18.34 19.49
N ARG A 261 7.58 -17.25 18.73
CA ARG A 261 7.89 -15.89 19.17
C ARG A 261 6.95 -14.90 18.49
N ARG A 262 6.52 -13.86 19.24
CA ARG A 262 5.75 -12.76 18.73
C ARG A 262 6.24 -11.47 19.35
N PHE A 263 6.48 -10.45 18.52
CA PHE A 263 6.89 -9.12 18.92
C PHE A 263 5.93 -8.10 18.31
N GLU A 264 5.46 -7.19 19.15
CA GLU A 264 4.80 -5.97 18.71
C GLU A 264 5.85 -4.85 18.75
N ILE A 265 6.07 -4.22 17.61
CA ILE A 265 7.14 -3.26 17.40
C ILE A 265 6.51 -1.91 17.13
N ALA A 266 6.52 -1.06 18.13
CA ALA A 266 6.04 0.32 18.13
C ALA A 266 7.21 1.31 18.04
N GLY A 267 6.95 2.59 18.27
CA GLY A 267 7.90 3.68 18.15
C GLY A 267 7.94 4.28 16.76
N THR A 268 8.97 5.05 16.45
CA THR A 268 9.14 5.67 15.14
C THR A 268 9.30 4.63 14.03
N LEU A 269 9.06 5.02 12.77
CA LEU A 269 9.34 4.11 11.64
C LEU A 269 10.81 3.74 11.53
N LEU A 270 11.71 4.62 11.99
CA LEU A 270 13.14 4.36 12.03
C LEU A 270 13.47 3.26 13.06
N ASP A 271 12.85 3.30 14.24
CA ASP A 271 13.00 2.26 15.26
C ASP A 271 12.40 0.94 14.81
N GLN A 272 11.21 0.98 14.20
CA GLN A 272 10.56 -0.21 13.64
C GLN A 272 11.43 -0.85 12.55
N ALA A 273 11.95 -0.06 11.61
CA ALA A 273 12.82 -0.55 10.54
C ALA A 273 14.07 -1.21 11.11
N ARG A 274 14.73 -0.59 12.09
CA ARG A 274 15.91 -1.15 12.76
C ARG A 274 15.58 -2.46 13.45
N ARG A 275 14.52 -2.49 14.26
CA ARG A 275 14.15 -3.69 15.02
C ARG A 275 13.69 -4.84 14.12
N LEU A 276 12.94 -4.54 13.07
CA LEU A 276 12.54 -5.54 12.07
C LEU A 276 13.77 -6.07 11.32
N GLN A 277 14.73 -5.20 10.98
CA GLN A 277 15.97 -5.63 10.33
C GLN A 277 16.74 -6.63 11.20
N GLU A 278 16.90 -6.37 12.50
CA GLU A 278 17.56 -7.29 13.44
C GLU A 278 16.88 -8.67 13.45
N LEU A 279 15.53 -8.69 13.48
CA LEU A 279 14.75 -9.93 13.46
C LEU A 279 14.88 -10.68 12.12
N LEU A 280 14.89 -9.96 11.02
CA LEU A 280 15.04 -10.55 9.68
C LEU A 280 16.48 -11.02 9.42
N ASP A 281 17.49 -10.35 9.96
CA ASP A 281 18.89 -10.79 9.89
C ASP A 281 19.09 -12.12 10.62
N ALA A 282 18.36 -12.36 11.70
CA ALA A 282 18.35 -13.66 12.38
C ALA A 282 17.73 -14.79 11.51
N GLU A 283 16.90 -14.46 10.53
CA GLU A 283 16.34 -15.43 9.56
C GLU A 283 17.27 -15.69 8.38
N ALA A 284 18.22 -14.78 8.10
CA ALA A 284 19.19 -14.88 6.99
C ALA A 284 20.35 -15.82 7.35
N VAL A 285 20.01 -17.06 7.72
CA VAL A 285 20.99 -18.08 8.15
C VAL A 285 21.71 -18.70 6.95
N THR A 286 23.01 -18.97 7.08
CA THR A 286 23.80 -19.66 6.08
C THR A 286 24.02 -21.11 6.51
N LEU A 287 23.74 -22.06 5.62
CA LEU A 287 23.97 -23.48 5.81
C LEU A 287 25.35 -23.85 5.23
N PHE A 288 26.22 -24.39 6.08
CA PHE A 288 27.50 -24.94 5.72
C PHE A 288 27.42 -26.47 5.71
N ASP A 289 27.75 -27.09 4.57
CA ASP A 289 27.84 -28.54 4.47
C ASP A 289 29.24 -29.01 4.93
N LYS A 290 29.31 -29.49 6.17
CA LYS A 290 30.56 -29.99 6.74
C LYS A 290 31.01 -31.34 6.14
N THR A 291 30.09 -32.06 5.53
CA THR A 291 30.36 -33.39 4.95
C THR A 291 30.87 -33.30 3.52
N ASN A 292 30.47 -32.26 2.80
CA ASN A 292 30.89 -31.99 1.43
C ASN A 292 31.48 -30.58 1.30
N ARG A 293 32.79 -30.46 1.49
CA ARG A 293 33.52 -29.18 1.38
C ARG A 293 33.43 -28.51 0.01
N LYS A 294 33.06 -29.25 -1.04
CA LYS A 294 32.86 -28.71 -2.40
C LYS A 294 31.43 -28.20 -2.63
N ALA A 295 30.49 -28.51 -1.73
CA ALA A 295 29.13 -28.01 -1.83
C ALA A 295 29.12 -26.51 -1.51
N PRO A 296 28.52 -25.66 -2.37
CA PRO A 296 28.41 -24.23 -2.09
C PRO A 296 27.53 -24.00 -0.86
N ASN A 297 27.90 -22.99 -0.06
CA ASN A 297 27.07 -22.54 1.05
C ASN A 297 25.70 -22.12 0.54
N ALA A 298 24.65 -22.36 1.29
CA ALA A 298 23.30 -21.95 0.97
C ALA A 298 22.81 -20.93 2.00
N GLU A 299 22.40 -19.76 1.54
CA GLU A 299 21.70 -18.79 2.38
C GLU A 299 20.21 -19.12 2.40
N LYS A 300 19.60 -19.12 3.58
CA LYS A 300 18.12 -19.33 3.72
C LYS A 300 17.36 -18.26 2.95
N TYR A 301 17.76 -16.99 3.14
CA TYR A 301 17.28 -15.81 2.43
C TYR A 301 18.42 -14.82 2.25
N PRO A 302 18.51 -14.11 1.11
CA PRO A 302 19.45 -13.00 0.98
C PRO A 302 18.99 -11.82 1.84
N ARG A 303 19.86 -11.31 2.70
CA ARG A 303 19.56 -10.18 3.62
C ARG A 303 18.97 -8.99 2.88
N ARG A 304 19.53 -8.67 1.71
CA ARG A 304 19.08 -7.51 0.92
C ARG A 304 17.65 -7.66 0.41
N ALA A 305 17.19 -8.89 0.09
CA ALA A 305 15.79 -9.12 -0.29
C ALA A 305 14.84 -8.93 0.89
N LEU A 306 15.23 -9.40 2.07
CA LEU A 306 14.44 -9.23 3.30
C LEU A 306 14.32 -7.75 3.67
N GLN A 307 15.43 -7.01 3.66
CA GLN A 307 15.48 -5.58 3.94
C GLN A 307 14.59 -4.80 2.98
N GLU A 308 14.74 -5.03 1.67
CA GLU A 308 13.99 -4.33 0.64
C GLU A 308 12.48 -4.61 0.76
N ALA A 309 12.09 -5.87 0.97
CA ALA A 309 10.68 -6.23 1.15
C ALA A 309 10.06 -5.60 2.40
N MET A 310 10.80 -5.53 3.50
CA MET A 310 10.39 -4.90 4.75
C MET A 310 10.23 -3.38 4.59
N ILE A 311 11.24 -2.70 4.02
CA ILE A 311 11.19 -1.25 3.80
C ILE A 311 10.06 -0.87 2.84
N ASN A 312 9.85 -1.64 1.76
CA ASN A 312 8.72 -1.42 0.86
C ASN A 312 7.38 -1.54 1.58
N ALA A 313 7.24 -2.51 2.49
CA ALA A 313 6.03 -2.67 3.29
C ALA A 313 5.76 -1.46 4.21
N LEU A 314 6.79 -0.84 4.77
CA LEU A 314 6.68 0.36 5.60
C LEU A 314 6.44 1.62 4.76
N ALA A 315 7.18 1.80 3.65
CA ALA A 315 7.11 2.99 2.82
C ALA A 315 5.78 3.13 2.05
N HIS A 316 5.24 2.00 1.57
CA HIS A 316 4.02 1.96 0.75
C HIS A 316 2.74 1.70 1.55
N ARG A 317 2.85 1.47 2.86
CA ARG A 317 1.70 1.25 3.73
C ARG A 317 0.70 2.39 3.67
N ASP A 318 -0.59 2.05 3.75
CA ASP A 318 -1.65 3.00 4.01
C ASP A 318 -1.80 3.27 5.51
N TYR A 319 -1.22 4.38 5.96
CA TYR A 319 -1.24 4.77 7.37
C TYR A 319 -2.59 5.33 7.85
N SER A 320 -3.56 5.52 6.95
CA SER A 320 -4.94 5.83 7.33
C SER A 320 -5.71 4.61 7.84
N LEU A 321 -5.17 3.39 7.64
CA LEU A 321 -5.76 2.14 8.11
C LEU A 321 -5.22 1.78 9.50
N PRO A 322 -6.09 1.26 10.41
CA PRO A 322 -5.68 0.90 11.78
C PRO A 322 -4.89 -0.41 11.86
N ASP A 323 -4.87 -1.21 10.79
CA ASP A 323 -4.20 -2.50 10.77
C ASP A 323 -2.67 -2.37 10.80
N PRO A 324 -1.92 -3.18 11.59
CA PRO A 324 -0.46 -3.16 11.61
C PRO A 324 0.17 -3.83 10.39
N THR A 325 1.41 -3.45 10.08
CA THR A 325 2.27 -4.23 9.17
C THR A 325 2.61 -5.57 9.83
N ARG A 326 2.49 -6.67 9.08
CA ARG A 326 2.72 -8.02 9.62
C ARG A 326 3.86 -8.72 8.87
N LEU A 327 4.82 -9.21 9.64
CA LEU A 327 5.89 -10.06 9.14
C LEU A 327 5.76 -11.43 9.82
N THR A 328 5.56 -12.47 9.03
CA THR A 328 5.40 -13.83 9.56
C THR A 328 6.47 -14.75 8.97
N SER A 329 7.33 -15.28 9.84
CA SER A 329 8.33 -16.27 9.48
C SER A 329 7.78 -17.67 9.73
N PHE A 330 7.87 -18.51 8.70
CA PHE A 330 7.63 -19.95 8.76
C PHE A 330 8.92 -20.71 8.46
N SER A 331 8.94 -22.00 8.69
CA SER A 331 10.11 -22.82 8.40
C SER A 331 10.60 -22.71 6.93
N ASN A 332 9.67 -22.48 5.99
CA ASN A 332 9.93 -22.51 4.54
C ASN A 332 9.71 -21.19 3.81
N ARG A 333 9.21 -20.16 4.46
CA ARG A 333 8.95 -18.84 3.85
C ARG A 333 8.82 -17.72 4.87
N ILE A 334 8.95 -16.50 4.41
CA ILE A 334 8.56 -15.28 5.14
C ILE A 334 7.45 -14.60 4.34
N GLU A 335 6.38 -14.21 5.03
CA GLU A 335 5.26 -13.43 4.52
C GLU A 335 5.34 -12.03 5.11
N ILE A 336 5.36 -11.00 4.26
CA ILE A 336 5.34 -9.59 4.66
C ILE A 336 4.07 -8.98 4.09
N ILE A 337 3.16 -8.52 4.96
CA ILE A 337 1.85 -7.97 4.61
C ILE A 337 1.80 -6.51 5.04
N SER A 338 1.55 -5.64 4.08
CA SER A 338 1.36 -4.20 4.27
C SER A 338 -0.10 -3.83 4.08
N PRO A 339 -0.74 -3.11 5.02
CA PRO A 339 -2.09 -2.60 4.84
C PRO A 339 -2.19 -1.58 3.71
N GLY A 340 -3.28 -1.63 2.96
CA GLY A 340 -3.60 -0.79 1.81
C GLY A 340 -3.44 -1.50 0.47
N SER A 341 -4.26 -1.10 -0.50
CA SER A 341 -4.19 -1.61 -1.89
C SER A 341 -2.90 -1.17 -2.59
N LEU A 342 -2.66 -1.70 -3.77
CA LEU A 342 -1.65 -1.11 -4.67
C LEU A 342 -2.00 0.36 -4.98
N PRO A 343 -1.00 1.24 -5.15
CA PRO A 343 -1.23 2.58 -5.67
C PRO A 343 -1.93 2.49 -7.03
N TYR A 344 -2.83 3.43 -7.29
CA TYR A 344 -3.55 3.42 -8.55
C TYR A 344 -2.60 3.45 -9.77
N GLY A 345 -2.96 2.67 -10.80
CA GLY A 345 -2.15 2.51 -12.01
C GLY A 345 -0.91 1.62 -11.82
N VAL A 346 -0.80 0.94 -10.67
CA VAL A 346 0.12 -0.18 -10.45
C VAL A 346 -0.71 -1.45 -10.36
N THR A 347 -0.48 -2.37 -11.26
CA THR A 347 -1.15 -3.67 -11.27
C THR A 347 -0.29 -4.75 -10.64
N LEU A 348 -0.91 -5.86 -10.24
CA LEU A 348 -0.17 -7.03 -9.77
C LEU A 348 0.78 -7.58 -10.85
N ASP A 349 0.41 -7.43 -12.12
CA ASP A 349 1.24 -7.80 -13.26
C ASP A 349 2.48 -6.91 -13.39
N ASP A 350 2.36 -5.62 -13.09
CA ASP A 350 3.53 -4.73 -13.06
C ASP A 350 4.52 -5.17 -11.99
N LEU A 351 4.03 -5.55 -10.80
CA LEU A 351 4.89 -6.14 -9.76
C LEU A 351 5.53 -7.45 -10.21
N ARG A 352 4.89 -8.19 -11.12
CA ARG A 352 5.43 -9.43 -11.71
C ARG A 352 6.37 -9.17 -12.88
N LYS A 353 6.17 -8.10 -13.63
CA LYS A 353 7.02 -7.67 -14.77
C LYS A 353 8.25 -6.91 -14.26
N ARG A 354 9.21 -6.70 -15.14
CA ARG A 354 10.54 -6.15 -14.77
C ARG A 354 10.61 -4.61 -14.73
N ALA A 355 9.60 -3.91 -15.19
CA ALA A 355 9.60 -2.46 -15.29
C ALA A 355 8.37 -1.90 -14.58
N VAL A 356 8.56 -1.33 -13.40
CA VAL A 356 7.52 -0.59 -12.67
C VAL A 356 7.99 0.84 -12.54
N THR A 357 7.20 1.78 -13.05
CA THR A 357 7.42 3.20 -12.72
C THR A 357 7.15 3.40 -11.24
N PRO A 358 8.10 3.95 -10.46
CA PRO A 358 7.90 4.17 -9.03
C PRO A 358 6.69 5.06 -8.77
N ARG A 359 5.76 4.57 -7.96
CA ARG A 359 4.61 5.34 -7.49
C ARG A 359 4.54 5.25 -5.98
N TRP A 360 4.72 6.37 -5.33
CA TRP A 360 4.76 6.45 -3.88
C TRP A 360 3.42 6.92 -3.31
N ARG A 361 2.84 6.16 -2.40
CA ARG A 361 1.68 6.60 -1.63
C ARG A 361 2.06 7.70 -0.64
N ASN A 362 3.22 7.54 0.01
CA ASN A 362 3.77 8.42 1.03
C ASN A 362 5.09 9.02 0.51
N GLN A 363 4.98 10.07 -0.30
CA GLN A 363 6.14 10.66 -1.00
C GLN A 363 7.18 11.23 -0.05
N SER A 364 6.75 11.92 1.02
CA SER A 364 7.67 12.49 2.00
C SER A 364 8.38 11.41 2.82
N LEU A 365 7.65 10.37 3.25
CA LEU A 365 8.26 9.21 3.91
C LEU A 365 9.28 8.52 3.00
N ALA A 366 8.95 8.27 1.74
CA ALA A 366 9.85 7.65 0.79
C ALA A 366 11.12 8.47 0.59
N TRP A 367 11.00 9.79 0.51
CA TRP A 367 12.13 10.69 0.39
C TRP A 367 13.07 10.59 1.62
N PHE A 368 12.53 10.68 2.84
CA PHE A 368 13.31 10.55 4.06
C PHE A 368 13.99 9.17 4.17
N LEU A 369 13.26 8.09 3.93
CA LEU A 369 13.82 6.74 3.97
C LEU A 369 14.94 6.54 2.95
N SER A 370 14.82 7.15 1.76
CA SER A 370 15.87 7.13 0.75
C SER A 370 17.11 7.93 1.18
N ARG A 371 16.92 9.15 1.69
CA ARG A 371 18.03 10.00 2.14
C ARG A 371 18.76 9.41 3.34
N LEU A 372 18.05 8.69 4.21
CA LEU A 372 18.62 7.94 5.33
C LEU A 372 19.22 6.60 4.90
N GLN A 373 19.27 6.31 3.60
CA GLN A 373 19.81 5.08 3.01
C GLN A 373 19.11 3.79 3.46
N LEU A 374 17.86 3.91 3.89
CA LEU A 374 17.02 2.77 4.26
C LEU A 374 16.25 2.22 3.06
N ALA A 375 15.87 3.05 2.09
CA ALA A 375 15.15 2.68 0.88
C ALA A 375 15.93 3.05 -0.38
N GLN A 376 15.68 2.34 -1.49
CA GLN A 376 16.17 2.70 -2.82
C GLN A 376 15.08 3.48 -3.57
N ALA A 377 15.35 4.76 -3.92
CA ALA A 377 14.35 5.67 -4.50
C ALA A 377 14.04 5.41 -5.99
N GLU A 378 14.84 4.62 -6.70
CA GLU A 378 14.81 4.53 -8.16
C GLU A 378 13.88 3.45 -8.73
N GLY A 379 12.93 2.92 -7.95
CA GLY A 379 12.03 1.84 -8.40
C GLY A 379 12.72 0.48 -8.60
N GLN A 380 13.95 0.33 -8.13
CA GLN A 380 14.74 -0.90 -8.27
C GLN A 380 14.45 -1.94 -7.19
N GLY A 381 13.61 -1.63 -6.20
CA GLY A 381 13.37 -2.49 -5.04
C GLY A 381 12.92 -3.90 -5.40
N ILE A 382 11.87 -4.02 -6.23
CA ILE A 382 11.35 -5.33 -6.67
C ILE A 382 12.39 -6.08 -7.52
N LEU A 383 13.13 -5.38 -8.38
CA LEU A 383 14.21 -5.97 -9.18
C LEU A 383 15.34 -6.46 -8.29
N THR A 384 15.68 -5.72 -7.23
CA THR A 384 16.68 -6.10 -6.24
C THR A 384 16.27 -7.37 -5.50
N ILE A 385 15.03 -7.45 -5.02
CA ILE A 385 14.49 -8.67 -4.38
C ILE A 385 14.65 -9.86 -5.33
N ARG A 386 14.19 -9.74 -6.57
CA ARG A 386 14.26 -10.83 -7.57
C ARG A 386 15.68 -11.26 -7.90
N ARG A 387 16.56 -10.27 -8.12
CA ARG A 387 17.97 -10.53 -8.50
C ARG A 387 18.71 -11.24 -7.37
N THR A 388 18.56 -10.74 -6.14
CA THR A 388 19.24 -11.32 -4.98
C THR A 388 18.70 -12.71 -4.62
N MET A 389 17.37 -12.92 -4.67
CA MET A 389 16.78 -14.25 -4.49
C MET A 389 17.32 -15.26 -5.53
N LYS A 390 17.38 -14.85 -6.80
CA LYS A 390 17.93 -15.70 -7.88
C LYS A 390 19.40 -16.00 -7.67
N ALA A 391 20.19 -15.01 -7.25
CA ALA A 391 21.64 -15.15 -7.08
C ALA A 391 22.02 -16.21 -6.05
N VAL A 392 21.23 -16.36 -4.98
CA VAL A 392 21.48 -17.37 -3.94
C VAL A 392 20.69 -18.68 -4.17
N GLY A 393 19.99 -18.84 -5.30
CA GLY A 393 19.23 -20.04 -5.63
C GLY A 393 17.89 -20.18 -4.90
N CYS A 394 17.37 -19.10 -4.32
CA CYS A 394 16.03 -19.06 -3.76
C CYS A 394 14.95 -18.97 -4.85
N PRO A 395 13.74 -19.51 -4.63
CA PRO A 395 12.64 -19.35 -5.56
C PRO A 395 12.25 -17.86 -5.73
N PRO A 396 11.68 -17.48 -6.88
CA PRO A 396 11.27 -16.10 -7.11
C PRO A 396 10.26 -15.64 -6.05
N PRO A 397 10.28 -14.34 -5.70
CA PRO A 397 9.29 -13.76 -4.79
C PRO A 397 7.90 -13.85 -5.40
N ARG A 398 6.88 -14.04 -4.56
CA ARG A 398 5.48 -13.96 -4.94
C ARG A 398 4.86 -12.71 -4.34
N PHE A 399 4.11 -11.98 -5.15
CA PHE A 399 3.32 -10.83 -4.72
C PHE A 399 1.85 -11.14 -4.91
N ASP A 400 1.05 -10.82 -3.92
CA ASP A 400 -0.41 -10.86 -3.97
C ASP A 400 -0.95 -9.52 -3.47
N ALA A 401 -2.02 -9.02 -4.08
CA ALA A 401 -2.63 -7.75 -3.72
C ALA A 401 -4.14 -7.89 -3.68
N THR A 402 -4.74 -7.26 -2.68
CA THR A 402 -6.18 -7.11 -2.50
C THR A 402 -6.53 -5.62 -2.38
N GLU A 403 -7.80 -5.30 -2.22
CA GLU A 403 -8.24 -3.93 -1.97
C GLU A 403 -7.75 -3.37 -0.61
N VAL A 404 -7.37 -4.24 0.32
CA VAL A 404 -7.02 -3.87 1.70
C VAL A 404 -5.58 -4.17 2.10
N SER A 405 -4.84 -4.94 1.30
CA SER A 405 -3.46 -5.29 1.63
C SER A 405 -2.64 -5.72 0.42
N VAL A 406 -1.33 -5.52 0.52
CA VAL A 406 -0.33 -6.06 -0.40
C VAL A 406 0.59 -7.00 0.37
N SER A 407 0.87 -8.18 -0.18
CA SER A 407 1.76 -9.16 0.43
C SER A 407 2.95 -9.49 -0.48
N CYS A 408 4.12 -9.63 0.16
CA CYS A 408 5.35 -10.15 -0.45
C CYS A 408 5.73 -11.44 0.26
N ILE A 409 5.85 -12.54 -0.50
CA ILE A 409 6.19 -13.86 0.02
C ILE A 409 7.55 -14.28 -0.52
N LEU A 410 8.52 -14.42 0.38
CA LEU A 410 9.86 -14.87 0.10
C LEU A 410 10.01 -16.33 0.56
N ARG A 411 10.27 -17.25 -0.37
CA ARG A 411 10.46 -18.66 -0.08
C ARG A 411 11.92 -18.96 0.23
N ALA A 412 12.16 -19.76 1.26
CA ALA A 412 13.49 -20.19 1.64
C ALA A 412 14.18 -21.00 0.54
N HIS A 413 15.51 -20.96 0.53
CA HIS A 413 16.34 -21.79 -0.34
C HIS A 413 15.93 -23.28 -0.20
N PRO A 414 15.83 -24.07 -1.29
CA PRO A 414 15.32 -25.45 -1.26
C PRO A 414 16.02 -26.37 -0.26
N ARG A 415 17.32 -26.19 -0.02
CA ARG A 415 18.07 -26.96 0.98
C ARG A 415 17.52 -26.82 2.41
N PHE A 416 16.97 -25.65 2.76
CA PHE A 416 16.35 -25.44 4.09
C PHE A 416 14.99 -26.09 4.25
N ARG A 417 14.29 -26.41 3.15
CA ARG A 417 12.98 -27.09 3.21
C ARG A 417 13.11 -28.58 3.57
N MET A 418 14.27 -29.17 3.32
CA MET A 418 14.53 -30.59 3.54
C MET A 418 15.00 -30.89 4.97
N ILE A 419 15.37 -29.89 5.73
CA ILE A 419 15.76 -30.05 7.12
C ILE A 419 14.46 -30.19 7.93
N LYS A 420 14.06 -31.43 8.22
CA LYS A 420 13.08 -31.70 9.28
C LYS A 420 13.74 -31.26 10.59
N ILE A 421 13.27 -30.17 11.18
CA ILE A 421 13.63 -29.82 12.54
C ILE A 421 13.04 -30.95 13.38
N SER A 422 13.88 -31.89 13.82
CA SER A 422 13.50 -32.87 14.84
C SER A 422 13.03 -32.04 16.05
N SER A 423 11.78 -32.19 16.40
CA SER A 423 11.21 -31.59 17.61
C SER A 423 12.21 -31.78 18.76
N PRO A 424 12.46 -30.74 19.60
CA PRO A 424 13.33 -30.92 20.75
C PRO A 424 12.85 -32.16 21.51
N ALA A 425 13.77 -33.10 21.74
CA ALA A 425 13.48 -34.34 22.46
C ALA A 425 12.73 -33.96 23.73
N LYS A 426 11.59 -34.62 23.97
CA LYS A 426 10.86 -34.48 25.24
C LYS A 426 11.86 -34.61 26.37
N PRO A 427 11.89 -33.70 27.36
CA PRO A 427 12.84 -33.81 28.46
C PRO A 427 12.76 -35.21 29.06
N ALA A 428 13.90 -35.88 29.06
CA ALA A 428 14.00 -37.23 29.61
C ALA A 428 13.43 -37.21 31.03
N LYS A 429 12.43 -38.06 31.31
CA LYS A 429 11.89 -38.23 32.64
C LYS A 429 13.04 -38.66 33.54
N ILE A 430 13.51 -37.74 34.40
CA ILE A 430 14.45 -38.03 35.46
C ILE A 430 13.79 -39.06 36.37
N LYS A 431 14.17 -40.33 36.23
CA LYS A 431 13.81 -41.38 37.18
C LYS A 431 14.46 -41.00 38.49
N LYS A 432 13.68 -40.48 39.45
CA LYS A 432 14.12 -40.35 40.84
C LYS A 432 14.51 -41.74 41.33
N ARG A 433 15.81 -41.98 41.44
CA ARG A 433 16.33 -43.12 42.21
C ARG A 433 16.00 -42.84 43.68
N VAL A 434 15.05 -43.59 44.22
CA VAL A 434 14.82 -43.66 45.65
C VAL A 434 15.96 -44.52 46.27
N PRO A 435 16.72 -44.03 47.23
CA PRO A 435 17.72 -44.87 47.95
C PRO A 435 16.99 -45.88 48.81
N LYS A 436 17.26 -47.17 48.58
CA LYS A 436 16.88 -48.21 49.53
C LYS A 436 17.76 -48.05 50.78
N THR A 437 17.20 -47.56 51.89
CA THR A 437 17.81 -47.68 53.21
C THR A 437 17.37 -48.95 53.82
N GLY A 438 18.38 -49.73 54.27
CA GLY A 438 18.24 -51.01 54.88
C GLY A 438 17.67 -50.93 56.31
N SER A 439 17.09 -52.11 56.66
CA SER A 439 16.51 -52.41 57.95
C SER A 439 17.52 -52.43 59.09
N SER A 440 17.22 -51.82 60.22
CA SER A 440 17.49 -52.44 61.56
C SER A 440 16.80 -51.78 62.73
N LYS A 441 16.08 -52.59 63.43
CA LYS A 441 15.88 -52.70 64.91
C LYS A 441 15.13 -51.65 65.71
N LYS A 442 14.06 -52.16 66.22
CA LYS A 442 13.28 -51.77 67.39
C LYS A 442 14.10 -51.16 68.55
N GLN A 443 13.56 -50.07 69.12
CA GLN A 443 13.44 -50.00 70.60
C GLN A 443 12.27 -49.12 71.03
N ARG A 444 11.59 -49.59 72.06
CA ARG A 444 10.42 -49.07 72.77
C ARG A 444 10.85 -47.87 73.65
N SER A 445 9.99 -46.90 73.86
CA SER A 445 9.37 -46.47 75.15
C SER A 445 8.97 -44.99 75.03
N SER A 446 7.84 -44.78 75.32
CA SER A 446 6.98 -44.26 76.42
C SER A 446 6.61 -42.80 76.30
N ARG A 447 5.32 -42.66 76.21
CA ARG A 447 4.44 -41.65 76.85
C ARG A 447 5.02 -40.30 77.27
N LYS A 448 4.43 -39.19 76.75
CA LYS A 448 3.59 -38.35 77.64
C LYS A 448 2.75 -37.34 76.82
N LYS A 449 1.52 -37.24 77.29
CA LYS A 449 0.45 -36.33 76.92
C LYS A 449 0.81 -34.87 77.24
N ALA A 450 0.33 -33.92 76.48
CA ALA A 450 -0.55 -32.86 76.98
C ALA A 450 -0.88 -31.87 75.87
N THR A 451 -2.14 -31.66 75.71
CA THR A 451 -2.93 -30.61 75.06
C THR A 451 -2.93 -29.34 75.93
N PRO A 452 -3.67 -28.24 75.58
CA PRO A 452 -4.02 -27.59 74.37
C PRO A 452 -3.92 -26.03 74.47
N SER A 453 -4.17 -25.37 73.30
CA SER A 453 -4.72 -24.02 73.02
C SER A 453 -4.78 -22.92 74.13
N PRO A 454 -4.88 -21.58 73.84
CA PRO A 454 -5.94 -21.02 73.01
C PRO A 454 -5.61 -19.75 72.19
N LYS A 455 -6.58 -19.44 71.35
CA LYS A 455 -6.92 -18.21 70.62
C LYS A 455 -6.74 -16.88 71.39
N ARG A 456 -6.43 -15.83 70.63
CA ARG A 456 -7.05 -14.46 70.61
C ARG A 456 -6.39 -13.63 69.55
N ASN A 457 -7.09 -13.20 68.54
CA ASN A 457 -8.05 -12.12 68.33
C ASN A 457 -7.46 -10.69 68.50
N ARG A 458 -7.60 -9.98 67.36
CA ARG A 458 -8.01 -8.57 67.17
C ARG A 458 -6.93 -7.50 66.95
N ARG A 459 -7.16 -6.92 65.77
CA ARG A 459 -7.27 -5.46 65.44
C ARG A 459 -6.00 -4.58 65.48
N GLY A 460 -5.85 -3.98 64.32
CA GLY A 460 -5.14 -2.79 63.95
C GLY A 460 -5.22 -2.66 62.42
#